data_fdd8b7fb785ff57b51cd6a9f45429955
#
_entry.id   fdd8b7fb785ff57b51cd6a9f45429955
#
_cell.length_a   1.000
_cell.length_b   1.000
_cell.length_c   1.000
_cell.angle_alpha   90.00
_cell.angle_beta   90.00
_cell.angle_gamma   90.00
#
_symmetry.space_group_name_H-M   'P 1'
#
loop_
_entity.id
_entity.type
_entity.pdbx_description
1 polymer ?
#
loop_
_entity_poly.entity_id
_entity_poly.type
_entity_poly.pdbx_seq_one_letter_code
_entity_poly.pdbx_strand_id
1 'polypeptide(L)'
;YISRHGQSSRASEVMAMNKTDLIAAFEQSSFLYGGNAQFIEGLYAKYLENPAAVDVHWRQFFAGLDDDPASAKQQVSGPSWARKDWPLAATGDLVSAFDGNWPAVEKAVGAKIEAKSKAADAKLSVDEVRKATMDSVRALMMIRAFRMRGHLAADLDPLGLAERPAQPELDPSTYGFSEADLDRPIFLDKVLGLEQATIRQITDILKRTYCHTLGVEFMHISDPLQKGWLQQRIEGADKEISFTREGKKAILRKLIEGEGFENFLNVKYTGTKRFGLDGGESMIPALE
;
A
#
# COMPACT_ATOMS: atom_id res chain seq x y z
N TYR A 1 -12.38 23.67 -17.62
CA TYR A 1 -13.21 24.55 -18.49
C TYR A 1 -13.96 23.66 -19.46
N ILE A 2 -15.08 23.11 -18.99
CA ILE A 2 -16.05 22.37 -19.83
C ILE A 2 -16.81 23.42 -20.62
N SER A 3 -16.73 23.31 -21.94
CA SER A 3 -17.39 24.18 -22.90
C SER A 3 -18.91 24.25 -22.61
N ARG A 4 -19.42 25.43 -22.28
CA ARG A 4 -20.84 25.69 -21.97
C ARG A 4 -21.82 25.49 -23.13
N HIS A 5 -21.35 25.07 -24.31
CA HIS A 5 -22.20 24.93 -25.51
C HIS A 5 -22.87 23.56 -25.66
N GLY A 6 -22.38 22.50 -25.01
CA GLY A 6 -23.03 21.16 -25.05
C GLY A 6 -24.13 20.94 -24.00
N GLN A 7 -24.14 21.73 -22.93
CA GLN A 7 -25.13 21.57 -21.85
C GLN A 7 -26.47 22.25 -22.16
N SER A 8 -26.48 23.28 -22.99
CA SER A 8 -27.72 23.98 -23.34
C SER A 8 -28.66 23.15 -24.26
N SER A 9 -28.11 22.36 -25.17
CA SER A 9 -28.89 21.50 -26.07
C SER A 9 -29.50 20.30 -25.33
N ARG A 10 -28.72 19.62 -24.47
CA ARG A 10 -29.24 18.47 -23.67
C ARG A 10 -30.28 18.91 -22.60
N ALA A 11 -30.11 20.06 -21.99
CA ALA A 11 -31.06 20.58 -21.01
C ALA A 11 -32.41 20.94 -21.64
N SER A 12 -32.46 21.40 -22.90
CA SER A 12 -33.70 21.67 -23.62
C SER A 12 -34.38 20.41 -24.14
N GLU A 13 -33.64 19.35 -24.49
CA GLU A 13 -34.22 18.05 -24.86
C GLU A 13 -34.78 17.30 -23.64
N VAL A 14 -34.13 17.35 -22.50
CA VAL A 14 -34.64 16.74 -21.25
C VAL A 14 -35.90 17.45 -20.75
N MET A 15 -36.05 18.75 -21.01
CA MET A 15 -37.30 19.49 -20.68
C MET A 15 -38.49 19.14 -21.56
N ALA A 16 -38.27 18.51 -22.73
CA ALA A 16 -39.33 18.11 -23.66
C ALA A 16 -39.76 16.64 -23.47
N MET A 17 -39.05 15.84 -22.67
CA MET A 17 -39.39 14.44 -22.43
C MET A 17 -40.58 14.32 -21.48
N ASN A 18 -41.56 13.47 -21.88
CA ASN A 18 -42.68 13.12 -21.03
C ASN A 18 -42.16 12.35 -19.79
N LYS A 19 -42.87 12.49 -18.65
CA LYS A 19 -42.46 11.84 -17.37
C LYS A 19 -42.28 10.32 -17.52
N THR A 20 -43.03 9.68 -18.41
CA THR A 20 -42.93 8.26 -18.72
C THR A 20 -41.64 7.92 -19.44
N ASP A 21 -41.20 8.77 -20.39
CA ASP A 21 -39.96 8.58 -21.14
C ASP A 21 -38.74 8.80 -20.25
N LEU A 22 -38.82 9.71 -19.29
CA LEU A 22 -37.78 9.98 -18.31
C LEU A 22 -37.60 8.80 -17.34
N ILE A 23 -38.69 8.17 -16.91
CA ILE A 23 -38.68 6.97 -16.07
C ILE A 23 -38.05 5.79 -16.84
N ALA A 24 -38.45 5.58 -18.10
CA ALA A 24 -37.93 4.52 -18.95
C ALA A 24 -36.42 4.71 -19.23
N ALA A 25 -35.98 5.92 -19.48
CA ALA A 25 -34.57 6.25 -19.66
C ALA A 25 -33.74 6.01 -18.36
N PHE A 26 -34.33 6.34 -17.19
CA PHE A 26 -33.72 6.09 -15.90
C PHE A 26 -33.63 4.58 -15.60
N GLU A 27 -34.66 3.81 -15.86
CA GLU A 27 -34.64 2.35 -15.69
C GLU A 27 -33.60 1.69 -16.60
N GLN A 28 -33.50 2.15 -17.85
CA GLN A 28 -32.46 1.64 -18.80
C GLN A 28 -31.03 1.97 -18.40
N SER A 29 -30.80 3.05 -17.68
CA SER A 29 -29.46 3.49 -17.23
C SER A 29 -29.16 3.16 -15.77
N SER A 30 -30.13 2.65 -15.00
CA SER A 30 -29.98 2.38 -13.56
C SER A 30 -28.84 1.40 -13.24
N PHE A 31 -28.54 0.46 -14.14
CA PHE A 31 -27.45 -0.51 -13.97
C PHE A 31 -26.04 0.14 -14.08
N LEU A 32 -25.95 1.36 -14.59
CA LEU A 32 -24.67 2.10 -14.68
C LEU A 32 -24.22 2.68 -13.35
N TYR A 33 -25.12 2.74 -12.35
CA TYR A 33 -24.85 3.34 -11.06
C TYR A 33 -24.65 2.29 -9.96
N GLY A 34 -23.94 2.67 -8.90
CA GLY A 34 -23.72 1.82 -7.75
C GLY A 34 -22.54 0.84 -7.91
N GLY A 35 -22.68 -0.36 -7.35
CA GLY A 35 -21.58 -1.36 -7.28
C GLY A 35 -21.06 -1.86 -8.63
N ASN A 36 -21.77 -1.65 -9.72
CA ASN A 36 -21.39 -2.08 -11.06
C ASN A 36 -20.57 -1.03 -11.82
N ALA A 37 -20.50 0.21 -11.35
CA ALA A 37 -19.83 1.30 -12.07
C ALA A 37 -18.37 0.96 -12.45
N GLN A 38 -17.59 0.47 -11.51
CA GLN A 38 -16.18 0.09 -11.76
C GLN A 38 -16.04 -1.04 -12.77
N PHE A 39 -16.95 -2.01 -12.76
CA PHE A 39 -16.95 -3.10 -13.73
C PHE A 39 -17.26 -2.59 -15.14
N ILE A 40 -18.22 -1.70 -15.26
CA ILE A 40 -18.66 -1.11 -16.55
C ILE A 40 -17.55 -0.18 -17.08
N GLU A 41 -16.92 0.63 -16.24
CA GLU A 41 -15.76 1.44 -16.60
C GLU A 41 -14.60 0.58 -17.13
N GLY A 42 -14.33 -0.56 -16.47
CA GLY A 42 -13.32 -1.52 -16.93
C GLY A 42 -13.65 -2.16 -18.28
N LEU A 43 -14.94 -2.44 -18.57
CA LEU A 43 -15.37 -2.91 -19.88
C LEU A 43 -15.28 -1.82 -20.94
N TYR A 44 -15.61 -0.57 -20.58
CA TYR A 44 -15.50 0.56 -21.49
C TYR A 44 -14.05 0.87 -21.86
N ALA A 45 -13.13 0.78 -20.89
CA ALA A 45 -11.70 0.88 -21.15
C ALA A 45 -11.22 -0.13 -22.18
N LYS A 46 -11.62 -1.41 -22.04
CA LYS A 46 -11.30 -2.48 -23.00
C LYS A 46 -11.91 -2.21 -24.37
N TYR A 47 -13.13 -1.68 -24.43
CA TYR A 47 -13.78 -1.30 -25.66
C TYR A 47 -13.03 -0.20 -26.40
N LEU A 48 -12.56 0.83 -25.68
CA LEU A 48 -11.77 1.93 -26.26
C LEU A 48 -10.40 1.49 -26.79
N GLU A 49 -9.80 0.47 -26.19
CA GLU A 49 -8.55 -0.12 -26.69
C GLU A 49 -8.80 -1.04 -27.89
N ASN A 50 -9.78 -1.93 -27.79
CA ASN A 50 -10.16 -2.87 -28.83
C ASN A 50 -11.65 -3.23 -28.74
N PRO A 51 -12.51 -2.67 -29.60
CA PRO A 51 -13.94 -2.95 -29.58
C PRO A 51 -14.30 -4.44 -29.71
N ALA A 52 -13.43 -5.26 -30.30
CA ALA A 52 -13.66 -6.71 -30.41
C ALA A 52 -13.38 -7.47 -29.11
N ALA A 53 -12.75 -6.85 -28.10
CA ALA A 53 -12.43 -7.48 -26.84
C ALA A 53 -13.61 -7.54 -25.84
N VAL A 54 -14.73 -6.90 -26.18
CA VAL A 54 -15.96 -6.91 -25.36
C VAL A 54 -17.08 -7.64 -26.09
N ASP A 55 -18.04 -8.16 -25.31
CA ASP A 55 -19.22 -8.84 -25.83
C ASP A 55 -20.02 -7.95 -26.81
N VAL A 56 -20.76 -8.58 -27.74
CA VAL A 56 -21.54 -7.89 -28.80
C VAL A 56 -22.54 -6.89 -28.20
N HIS A 57 -23.20 -7.25 -27.12
CA HIS A 57 -24.20 -6.39 -26.48
C HIS A 57 -23.54 -5.15 -25.87
N TRP A 58 -22.43 -5.29 -25.18
CA TRP A 58 -21.67 -4.18 -24.65
C TRP A 58 -21.07 -3.29 -25.75
N ARG A 59 -20.64 -3.88 -26.85
CA ARG A 59 -20.13 -3.14 -28.01
C ARG A 59 -21.20 -2.24 -28.61
N GLN A 60 -22.41 -2.77 -28.79
CA GLN A 60 -23.56 -1.99 -29.31
C GLN A 60 -23.95 -0.87 -28.34
N PHE A 61 -23.95 -1.17 -27.06
CA PHE A 61 -24.25 -0.18 -26.01
C PHE A 61 -23.23 0.97 -26.01
N PHE A 62 -21.93 0.65 -26.00
CA PHE A 62 -20.86 1.65 -25.97
C PHE A 62 -20.77 2.45 -27.29
N ALA A 63 -21.07 1.83 -28.42
CA ALA A 63 -21.16 2.54 -29.70
C ALA A 63 -22.30 3.56 -29.74
N GLY A 64 -23.36 3.36 -28.96
CA GLY A 64 -24.49 4.29 -28.84
C GLY A 64 -24.27 5.47 -27.90
N LEU A 65 -23.16 5.51 -27.14
CA LEU A 65 -22.86 6.61 -26.22
C LEU A 65 -22.39 7.89 -26.94
N ASP A 66 -21.95 7.77 -28.21
CA ASP A 66 -21.49 8.88 -29.06
C ASP A 66 -20.44 9.79 -28.39
N ASP A 67 -19.60 9.18 -27.55
CA ASP A 67 -18.52 9.89 -26.84
C ASP A 67 -17.35 10.15 -27.79
N ASP A 68 -16.70 11.32 -27.67
CA ASP A 68 -15.42 11.57 -28.32
C ASP A 68 -14.37 10.58 -27.78
N PRO A 69 -13.82 9.68 -28.64
CA PRO A 69 -12.90 8.64 -28.18
C PRO A 69 -11.63 9.17 -27.49
N ALA A 70 -11.18 10.37 -27.84
CA ALA A 70 -10.00 10.99 -27.23
C ALA A 70 -10.29 11.45 -25.80
N SER A 71 -11.42 12.12 -25.59
CA SER A 71 -11.88 12.57 -24.27
C SER A 71 -12.23 11.40 -23.36
N ALA A 72 -12.93 10.40 -23.88
CA ALA A 72 -13.29 9.19 -23.16
C ALA A 72 -12.03 8.40 -22.71
N LYS A 73 -11.04 8.26 -23.57
CA LYS A 73 -9.77 7.59 -23.26
C LYS A 73 -8.99 8.33 -22.17
N GLN A 74 -9.03 9.66 -22.16
CA GLN A 74 -8.37 10.48 -21.16
C GLN A 74 -9.04 10.33 -19.79
N GLN A 75 -10.36 10.24 -19.72
CA GLN A 75 -11.11 10.05 -18.48
C GLN A 75 -10.91 8.65 -17.89
N VAL A 76 -10.87 7.62 -18.74
CA VAL A 76 -10.67 6.23 -18.33
C VAL A 76 -9.20 5.93 -17.97
N SER A 77 -8.23 6.69 -18.48
CA SER A 77 -6.81 6.47 -18.19
C SER A 77 -6.38 6.78 -16.75
N GLY A 78 -7.31 7.19 -15.92
CA GLY A 78 -7.06 7.52 -14.51
C GLY A 78 -6.49 8.93 -14.30
N PRO A 79 -6.17 9.31 -13.07
CA PRO A 79 -5.72 10.65 -12.77
C PRO A 79 -4.34 10.93 -13.40
N SER A 80 -4.12 12.19 -13.80
CA SER A 80 -2.88 12.61 -14.49
C SER A 80 -1.59 12.39 -13.69
N TRP A 81 -1.70 12.23 -12.38
CA TRP A 81 -0.59 11.91 -11.48
C TRP A 81 -0.33 10.39 -11.38
N ALA A 82 -1.22 9.54 -11.92
CA ALA A 82 -0.98 8.10 -11.96
C ALA A 82 0.23 7.81 -12.84
N ARG A 83 1.22 7.14 -12.29
CA ARG A 83 2.44 6.78 -13.01
C ARG A 83 2.12 5.72 -14.07
N LYS A 84 2.59 5.95 -15.31
CA LYS A 84 2.41 5.00 -16.44
C LYS A 84 3.30 3.75 -16.31
N ASP A 85 4.36 3.84 -15.50
CA ASP A 85 5.29 2.74 -15.18
C ASP A 85 4.87 1.97 -13.91
N TRP A 86 3.67 2.19 -13.42
CA TRP A 86 3.08 1.50 -12.29
C TRP A 86 2.08 0.43 -12.81
N PRO A 87 2.12 -0.79 -12.27
CA PRO A 87 2.87 -1.24 -11.10
C PRO A 87 4.29 -1.68 -11.44
N LEU A 88 5.24 -1.40 -10.57
CA LEU A 88 6.57 -1.99 -10.66
C LEU A 88 6.42 -3.51 -10.55
N ALA A 89 6.92 -4.24 -11.55
CA ALA A 89 6.91 -5.69 -11.50
C ALA A 89 7.60 -6.16 -10.21
N ALA A 90 6.95 -7.05 -9.47
CA ALA A 90 7.54 -7.68 -8.30
C ALA A 90 8.77 -8.49 -8.76
N THR A 91 9.96 -7.98 -8.49
CA THR A 91 11.21 -8.50 -9.03
C THR A 91 11.87 -9.52 -8.11
N GLY A 92 11.14 -10.48 -7.58
CA GLY A 92 11.80 -11.54 -6.82
C GLY A 92 10.85 -12.60 -6.31
N ASP A 93 11.30 -13.86 -6.43
CA ASP A 93 10.60 -15.04 -5.88
C ASP A 93 10.34 -14.93 -4.36
N LEU A 94 11.14 -14.12 -3.66
CA LEU A 94 10.99 -13.86 -2.21
C LEU A 94 9.82 -12.95 -1.87
N VAL A 95 9.27 -12.18 -2.81
CA VAL A 95 8.05 -11.41 -2.59
C VAL A 95 6.86 -12.35 -2.41
N SER A 96 6.84 -13.48 -3.11
CA SER A 96 5.84 -14.54 -2.93
C SER A 96 5.94 -15.25 -1.57
N ALA A 97 7.08 -15.18 -0.90
CA ALA A 97 7.28 -15.69 0.46
C ALA A 97 6.31 -15.08 1.48
N PHE A 98 5.83 -13.88 1.20
CA PHE A 98 4.87 -13.19 2.06
C PHE A 98 3.49 -13.83 2.05
N ASP A 99 3.17 -14.63 1.05
CA ASP A 99 1.87 -15.30 0.94
C ASP A 99 1.85 -16.71 1.60
N GLY A 100 2.96 -17.13 2.22
CA GLY A 100 3.04 -18.36 2.99
C GLY A 100 3.39 -19.60 2.18
N ASN A 101 3.84 -19.48 0.94
CA ASN A 101 4.33 -20.63 0.15
C ASN A 101 5.79 -20.96 0.48
N TRP A 102 6.04 -21.37 1.73
CA TRP A 102 7.36 -21.63 2.27
C TRP A 102 8.17 -22.72 1.52
N PRO A 103 7.58 -23.81 1.02
CA PRO A 103 8.32 -24.80 0.23
C PRO A 103 8.91 -24.25 -1.07
N ALA A 104 8.19 -23.36 -1.75
CA ALA A 104 8.69 -22.71 -2.95
C ALA A 104 9.83 -21.74 -2.62
N VAL A 105 9.70 -21.00 -1.51
CA VAL A 105 10.72 -20.10 -1.00
C VAL A 105 12.00 -20.83 -0.63
N GLU A 106 11.89 -21.92 0.12
CA GLU A 106 13.04 -22.75 0.51
C GLU A 106 13.82 -23.22 -0.71
N LYS A 107 13.12 -23.72 -1.73
CA LYS A 107 13.72 -24.14 -3.00
C LYS A 107 14.42 -22.98 -3.72
N ALA A 108 13.76 -21.81 -3.81
CA ALA A 108 14.32 -20.64 -4.49
C ALA A 108 15.53 -20.08 -3.76
N VAL A 109 15.50 -19.97 -2.43
CA VAL A 109 16.63 -19.52 -1.58
C VAL A 109 17.80 -20.49 -1.69
N GLY A 110 17.55 -21.80 -1.59
CA GLY A 110 18.59 -22.83 -1.74
C GLY A 110 19.31 -22.72 -3.08
N ALA A 111 18.58 -22.61 -4.19
CA ALA A 111 19.16 -22.45 -5.51
C ALA A 111 20.00 -21.17 -5.66
N LYS A 112 19.58 -20.06 -5.05
CA LYS A 112 20.36 -18.80 -5.06
C LYS A 112 21.62 -18.88 -4.22
N ILE A 113 21.60 -19.55 -3.06
CA ILE A 113 22.75 -19.76 -2.22
C ILE A 113 23.78 -20.64 -2.93
N GLU A 114 23.34 -21.74 -3.57
CA GLU A 114 24.21 -22.58 -4.37
C GLU A 114 24.85 -21.84 -5.56
N ALA A 115 24.06 -21.06 -6.28
CA ALA A 115 24.56 -20.27 -7.41
C ALA A 115 25.63 -19.25 -6.95
N LYS A 116 25.42 -18.59 -5.83
CA LYS A 116 26.39 -17.65 -5.24
C LYS A 116 27.65 -18.35 -4.74
N SER A 117 27.52 -19.49 -4.08
CA SER A 117 28.64 -20.29 -3.65
C SER A 117 29.53 -20.69 -4.83
N LYS A 118 28.92 -21.15 -5.93
CA LYS A 118 29.63 -21.47 -7.18
C LYS A 118 30.33 -20.26 -7.80
N ALA A 119 29.66 -19.10 -7.80
CA ALA A 119 30.21 -17.86 -8.35
C ALA A 119 31.38 -17.30 -7.52
N ALA A 120 31.39 -17.56 -6.22
CA ALA A 120 32.46 -17.14 -5.30
C ALA A 120 33.59 -18.17 -5.16
N ASP A 121 33.56 -19.26 -5.96
CA ASP A 121 34.50 -20.40 -5.88
C ASP A 121 34.60 -21.02 -4.46
N ALA A 122 33.57 -20.83 -3.65
CA ALA A 122 33.44 -21.37 -2.31
C ALA A 122 32.71 -22.71 -2.39
N LYS A 123 33.40 -23.81 -2.12
CA LYS A 123 32.80 -25.15 -2.09
C LYS A 123 32.10 -25.35 -0.74
N LEU A 124 30.84 -24.86 -0.63
CA LEU A 124 30.00 -25.21 0.49
C LEU A 124 29.52 -26.66 0.39
N SER A 125 29.56 -27.36 1.53
CA SER A 125 28.96 -28.69 1.62
C SER A 125 27.43 -28.61 1.50
N VAL A 126 26.78 -29.72 1.16
CA VAL A 126 25.31 -29.81 1.07
C VAL A 126 24.66 -29.44 2.41
N ASP A 127 25.26 -29.83 3.53
CA ASP A 127 24.76 -29.52 4.87
C ASP A 127 24.87 -28.02 5.20
N GLU A 128 25.97 -27.36 4.78
CA GLU A 128 26.11 -25.90 4.95
C GLU A 128 25.11 -25.12 4.11
N VAL A 129 24.86 -25.51 2.88
CA VAL A 129 23.82 -24.92 2.03
C VAL A 129 22.46 -25.09 2.66
N ARG A 130 22.14 -26.30 3.15
CA ARG A 130 20.90 -26.57 3.83
C ARG A 130 20.71 -25.73 5.09
N LYS A 131 21.73 -25.63 5.92
CA LYS A 131 21.71 -24.78 7.13
C LYS A 131 21.50 -23.32 6.78
N ALA A 132 22.24 -22.77 5.82
CA ALA A 132 22.09 -21.40 5.36
C ALA A 132 20.69 -21.11 4.78
N THR A 133 20.13 -22.07 4.04
CA THR A 133 18.77 -21.97 3.51
C THR A 133 17.72 -21.92 4.64
N MET A 134 17.86 -22.82 5.63
CA MET A 134 16.94 -22.84 6.79
C MET A 134 17.04 -21.55 7.60
N ASP A 135 18.21 -21.01 7.82
CA ASP A 135 18.41 -19.74 8.52
C ASP A 135 17.77 -18.58 7.76
N SER A 136 17.93 -18.53 6.44
CA SER A 136 17.27 -17.52 5.59
C SER A 136 15.76 -17.62 5.67
N VAL A 137 15.18 -18.83 5.58
CA VAL A 137 13.73 -19.04 5.70
C VAL A 137 13.21 -18.58 7.07
N ARG A 138 13.90 -18.95 8.15
CA ARG A 138 13.54 -18.54 9.52
C ARG A 138 13.59 -17.00 9.69
N ALA A 139 14.63 -16.35 9.14
CA ALA A 139 14.72 -14.91 9.14
C ALA A 139 13.57 -14.26 8.37
N LEU A 140 13.17 -14.80 7.22
CA LEU A 140 12.01 -14.33 6.45
C LEU A 140 10.70 -14.52 7.20
N MET A 141 10.54 -15.64 7.92
CA MET A 141 9.37 -15.86 8.79
C MET A 141 9.29 -14.80 9.89
N MET A 142 10.42 -14.49 10.53
CA MET A 142 10.50 -13.42 11.55
C MET A 142 10.17 -12.05 10.95
N ILE A 143 10.73 -11.69 9.79
CA ILE A 143 10.41 -10.45 9.09
C ILE A 143 8.90 -10.35 8.81
N ARG A 144 8.30 -11.45 8.35
CA ARG A 144 6.85 -11.51 8.14
C ARG A 144 6.07 -11.27 9.43
N ALA A 145 6.49 -11.85 10.56
CA ALA A 145 5.81 -11.64 11.84
C ALA A 145 5.83 -10.15 12.24
N PHE A 146 6.95 -9.46 12.07
CA PHE A 146 7.00 -8.02 12.31
C PHE A 146 6.07 -7.22 11.39
N ARG A 147 5.98 -7.57 10.11
CA ARG A 147 5.05 -6.92 9.17
C ARG A 147 3.59 -7.13 9.54
N MET A 148 3.26 -8.29 10.11
CA MET A 148 1.88 -8.63 10.51
C MET A 148 1.52 -8.08 11.89
N ARG A 149 2.45 -8.08 12.85
CA ARG A 149 2.17 -7.85 14.27
C ARG A 149 3.09 -6.85 14.95
N GLY A 150 4.05 -6.28 14.25
CA GLY A 150 4.99 -5.30 14.83
C GLY A 150 4.29 -4.09 15.43
N HIS A 151 3.18 -3.65 14.82
CA HIS A 151 2.36 -2.55 15.31
C HIS A 151 1.79 -2.79 16.73
N LEU A 152 1.57 -4.07 17.13
CA LEU A 152 1.11 -4.40 18.49
C LEU A 152 2.17 -4.11 19.57
N ALA A 153 3.44 -4.07 19.19
CA ALA A 153 4.54 -3.69 20.06
C ALA A 153 4.94 -2.21 19.94
N ALA A 154 4.23 -1.43 19.10
CA ALA A 154 4.51 -0.03 18.90
C ALA A 154 4.18 0.80 20.14
N ASP A 155 4.97 1.86 20.35
CA ASP A 155 4.79 2.81 21.45
C ASP A 155 3.81 3.92 21.04
N LEU A 156 2.52 3.61 21.12
CA LEU A 156 1.44 4.49 20.71
C LEU A 156 0.82 5.27 21.87
N ASP A 157 1.29 5.04 23.09
CA ASP A 157 0.81 5.72 24.29
C ASP A 157 1.85 6.73 24.80
N PRO A 158 1.75 8.02 24.45
CA PRO A 158 2.71 9.03 24.86
C PRO A 158 2.70 9.31 26.36
N LEU A 159 1.65 8.89 27.07
CA LEU A 159 1.53 9.05 28.51
C LEU A 159 2.02 7.83 29.29
N GLY A 160 2.24 6.70 28.60
CA GLY A 160 2.72 5.47 29.24
C GLY A 160 1.75 4.86 30.25
N LEU A 161 0.44 5.04 30.05
CA LEU A 161 -0.60 4.59 31.00
C LEU A 161 -0.94 3.10 30.83
N ALA A 162 -0.69 2.54 29.66
CA ALA A 162 -0.99 1.14 29.35
C ALA A 162 0.28 0.30 29.30
N GLU A 163 0.25 -0.87 29.96
CA GLU A 163 1.29 -1.88 29.81
C GLU A 163 1.14 -2.57 28.43
N ARG A 164 2.24 -2.66 27.70
CA ARG A 164 2.26 -3.36 26.42
C ARG A 164 2.48 -4.86 26.62
N PRO A 165 1.57 -5.71 26.13
CA PRO A 165 1.75 -7.15 26.24
C PRO A 165 2.99 -7.60 25.44
N ALA A 166 3.75 -8.54 26.00
CA ALA A 166 4.85 -9.15 25.27
C ALA A 166 4.36 -9.86 24.01
N GLN A 167 5.11 -9.70 22.92
CA GLN A 167 4.82 -10.34 21.64
C GLN A 167 5.89 -11.42 21.35
N PRO A 168 5.70 -12.67 21.76
CA PRO A 168 6.71 -13.72 21.59
C PRO A 168 7.08 -13.98 20.13
N GLU A 169 6.16 -13.73 19.20
CA GLU A 169 6.38 -13.91 17.77
C GLU A 169 7.39 -12.89 17.20
N LEU A 170 7.72 -11.83 17.92
CA LEU A 170 8.74 -10.84 17.52
C LEU A 170 10.12 -11.15 18.11
N ASP A 171 10.24 -12.23 18.88
CA ASP A 171 11.51 -12.66 19.47
C ASP A 171 12.23 -13.64 18.52
N PRO A 172 13.51 -13.38 18.17
CA PRO A 172 14.31 -14.28 17.34
C PRO A 172 14.39 -15.72 17.87
N SER A 173 14.34 -15.91 19.18
CA SER A 173 14.38 -17.25 19.79
C SER A 173 13.22 -18.15 19.40
N THR A 174 12.05 -17.56 19.12
CA THR A 174 10.84 -18.28 18.62
C THR A 174 11.10 -18.94 17.26
N TYR A 175 12.04 -18.40 16.48
CA TYR A 175 12.46 -18.94 15.19
C TYR A 175 13.70 -19.86 15.30
N GLY A 176 14.14 -20.16 16.52
CA GLY A 176 15.26 -21.07 16.79
C GLY A 176 16.62 -20.42 16.60
N PHE A 177 16.71 -19.09 16.68
CA PHE A 177 18.00 -18.37 16.77
C PHE A 177 18.44 -18.26 18.22
N SER A 178 19.66 -18.73 18.49
CA SER A 178 20.32 -18.55 19.78
C SER A 178 21.15 -17.28 19.83
N GLU A 179 21.60 -16.86 20.99
CA GLU A 179 22.53 -15.71 21.13
C GLU A 179 23.79 -15.85 20.25
N ALA A 180 24.30 -17.07 20.04
CA ALA A 180 25.44 -17.33 19.17
C ALA A 180 25.16 -17.11 17.68
N ASP A 181 23.87 -17.11 17.27
CA ASP A 181 23.45 -16.92 15.90
C ASP A 181 23.18 -15.44 15.56
N LEU A 182 23.03 -14.56 16.58
CA LEU A 182 22.58 -13.19 16.38
C LEU A 182 23.50 -12.34 15.52
N ASP A 183 24.80 -12.61 15.56
CA ASP A 183 25.82 -11.83 14.85
C ASP A 183 26.36 -12.56 13.59
N ARG A 184 25.79 -13.71 13.26
CA ARG A 184 26.13 -14.46 12.06
C ARG A 184 25.41 -13.90 10.83
N PRO A 185 26.10 -13.63 9.70
CA PRO A 185 25.45 -13.13 8.50
C PRO A 185 24.52 -14.18 7.87
N ILE A 186 23.30 -13.75 7.54
CA ILE A 186 22.28 -14.56 6.92
C ILE A 186 21.95 -13.94 5.55
N PHE A 187 21.75 -14.77 4.56
CA PHE A 187 21.38 -14.35 3.22
C PHE A 187 19.91 -13.91 3.15
N LEU A 188 19.63 -12.71 2.64
CA LEU A 188 18.31 -12.10 2.57
C LEU A 188 17.84 -11.79 1.15
N ASP A 189 18.70 -11.89 0.14
CA ASP A 189 18.38 -11.59 -1.26
C ASP A 189 17.64 -10.26 -1.46
N LYS A 190 18.21 -9.19 -0.89
CA LYS A 190 17.69 -7.80 -0.94
C LYS A 190 16.39 -7.54 -0.17
N VAL A 191 15.88 -8.50 0.59
CA VAL A 191 14.85 -8.20 1.58
C VAL A 191 15.41 -7.19 2.59
N LEU A 192 14.60 -6.22 2.99
CA LEU A 192 15.05 -5.03 3.76
C LEU A 192 16.12 -4.18 3.03
N GLY A 193 16.28 -4.34 1.71
CA GLY A 193 17.33 -3.68 0.93
C GLY A 193 18.72 -4.25 1.13
N LEU A 194 18.89 -5.33 1.89
CA LEU A 194 20.17 -5.92 2.26
C LEU A 194 20.38 -7.29 1.59
N GLU A 195 21.57 -7.51 1.08
CA GLU A 195 21.96 -8.79 0.50
C GLU A 195 22.15 -9.86 1.58
N GLN A 196 22.82 -9.46 2.65
CA GLN A 196 23.04 -10.24 3.86
C GLN A 196 22.91 -9.31 5.06
N ALA A 197 22.41 -9.84 6.17
CA ALA A 197 22.39 -9.14 7.45
C ALA A 197 22.44 -10.12 8.61
N THR A 198 22.86 -9.66 9.76
CA THR A 198 22.78 -10.42 11.00
C THR A 198 21.37 -10.34 11.59
N ILE A 199 20.97 -11.30 12.42
CA ILE A 199 19.67 -11.25 13.10
C ILE A 199 19.53 -9.97 13.93
N ARG A 200 20.62 -9.51 14.55
CA ARG A 200 20.61 -8.24 15.31
C ARG A 200 20.27 -7.05 14.41
N GLN A 201 20.93 -6.93 13.25
CA GLN A 201 20.63 -5.87 12.28
C GLN A 201 19.18 -5.94 11.75
N ILE A 202 18.71 -7.15 11.42
CA ILE A 202 17.33 -7.38 10.98
C ILE A 202 16.35 -6.91 12.07
N THR A 203 16.56 -7.34 13.31
CA THR A 203 15.69 -7.00 14.43
C THR A 203 15.69 -5.49 14.71
N ASP A 204 16.83 -4.83 14.63
CA ASP A 204 16.95 -3.38 14.84
C ASP A 204 16.19 -2.60 13.76
N ILE A 205 16.33 -3.00 12.49
CA ILE A 205 15.55 -2.40 11.38
C ILE A 205 14.06 -2.60 11.60
N LEU A 206 13.63 -3.81 11.92
CA LEU A 206 12.22 -4.16 12.08
C LEU A 206 11.60 -3.46 13.30
N LYS A 207 12.28 -3.44 14.45
CA LYS A 207 11.82 -2.74 15.64
C LYS A 207 11.68 -1.23 15.39
N ARG A 208 12.64 -0.62 14.71
CA ARG A 208 12.58 0.79 14.35
C ARG A 208 11.42 1.07 13.39
N THR A 209 11.18 0.19 12.41
CA THR A 209 10.14 0.39 11.40
C THR A 209 8.74 0.15 11.95
N TYR A 210 8.54 -0.91 12.75
CA TYR A 210 7.21 -1.40 13.12
C TYR A 210 6.84 -1.23 14.59
N CYS A 211 7.82 -1.07 15.49
CA CYS A 211 7.60 -1.06 16.93
C CYS A 211 7.95 0.27 17.60
N HIS A 212 8.15 1.33 16.83
CA HIS A 212 8.44 2.66 17.36
C HIS A 212 7.15 3.42 17.67
N THR A 213 7.13 4.73 17.55
CA THR A 213 5.98 5.60 17.85
C THR A 213 4.90 5.66 16.77
N LEU A 214 5.03 4.85 15.73
CA LEU A 214 4.09 4.73 14.63
C LEU A 214 3.75 3.25 14.40
N GLY A 215 2.48 2.89 14.47
CA GLY A 215 1.98 1.58 14.07
C GLY A 215 1.73 1.54 12.57
N VAL A 216 2.30 0.55 11.87
CA VAL A 216 2.15 0.39 10.42
C VAL A 216 1.48 -0.93 10.12
N GLU A 217 0.34 -0.87 9.43
CA GLU A 217 -0.45 -2.02 9.02
C GLU A 217 -0.77 -1.94 7.53
N PHE A 218 -0.20 -2.81 6.71
CA PHE A 218 -0.43 -2.83 5.26
C PHE A 218 -0.56 -4.25 4.67
N MET A 219 -0.36 -5.28 5.49
CA MET A 219 -0.39 -6.66 5.00
C MET A 219 -1.78 -7.13 4.54
N HIS A 220 -2.84 -6.42 4.90
CA HIS A 220 -4.20 -6.64 4.43
C HIS A 220 -4.43 -6.18 2.96
N ILE A 221 -3.53 -5.38 2.40
CA ILE A 221 -3.63 -4.95 0.99
C ILE A 221 -3.50 -6.17 0.09
N SER A 222 -4.48 -6.37 -0.79
CA SER A 222 -4.52 -7.54 -1.68
C SER A 222 -3.53 -7.43 -2.85
N ASP A 223 -3.25 -6.19 -3.30
CA ASP A 223 -2.33 -5.96 -4.42
C ASP A 223 -0.86 -6.13 -3.97
N PRO A 224 -0.13 -7.14 -4.51
CA PRO A 224 1.26 -7.39 -4.16
C PRO A 224 2.20 -6.22 -4.49
N LEU A 225 1.86 -5.45 -5.50
CA LEU A 225 2.69 -4.35 -5.99
C LEU A 225 2.62 -3.16 -5.04
N GLN A 226 1.41 -2.82 -4.57
CA GLN A 226 1.23 -1.81 -3.53
C GLN A 226 1.94 -2.21 -2.23
N LYS A 227 1.80 -3.47 -1.81
CA LYS A 227 2.54 -4.00 -0.65
C LYS A 227 4.05 -3.86 -0.82
N GLY A 228 4.57 -4.29 -1.96
CA GLY A 228 6.00 -4.21 -2.27
C GLY A 228 6.52 -2.77 -2.27
N TRP A 229 5.73 -1.82 -2.78
CA TRP A 229 6.08 -0.41 -2.76
C TRP A 229 6.16 0.14 -1.33
N LEU A 230 5.18 -0.16 -0.49
CA LEU A 230 5.19 0.25 0.92
C LEU A 230 6.42 -0.31 1.64
N GLN A 231 6.70 -1.61 1.47
CA GLN A 231 7.86 -2.25 2.05
C GLN A 231 9.16 -1.56 1.65
N GLN A 232 9.34 -1.27 0.36
CA GLN A 232 10.53 -0.56 -0.14
C GLN A 232 10.65 0.86 0.42
N ARG A 233 9.53 1.50 0.75
CA ARG A 233 9.51 2.87 1.30
C ARG A 233 9.84 2.93 2.77
N ILE A 234 9.39 1.97 3.57
CA ILE A 234 9.48 2.03 5.04
C ILE A 234 10.60 1.15 5.61
N GLU A 235 10.98 0.07 4.90
CA GLU A 235 12.00 -0.86 5.36
C GLU A 235 13.40 -0.49 4.84
N GLY A 236 14.40 -0.89 5.57
CA GLY A 236 15.81 -0.68 5.24
C GLY A 236 16.53 0.22 6.24
N ALA A 237 17.86 0.10 6.26
CA ALA A 237 18.70 0.84 7.20
C ALA A 237 18.71 2.36 6.92
N ASP A 238 18.45 2.76 5.69
CA ASP A 238 18.50 4.13 5.18
C ASP A 238 17.11 4.84 5.18
N LYS A 239 16.09 4.21 5.73
CA LYS A 239 14.70 4.73 5.68
C LYS A 239 14.32 5.55 6.92
N GLU A 240 15.24 5.83 7.80
CA GLU A 240 15.01 6.69 8.94
C GLU A 240 14.79 8.15 8.50
N ILE A 241 13.61 8.69 8.85
CA ILE A 241 13.27 10.08 8.56
C ILE A 241 13.74 10.94 9.72
N SER A 242 14.72 11.80 9.46
CA SER A 242 15.13 12.84 10.40
C SER A 242 14.64 14.20 9.92
N PHE A 243 13.81 14.85 10.72
CA PHE A 243 13.35 16.21 10.41
C PHE A 243 14.41 17.24 10.81
N THR A 244 14.65 18.20 9.92
CA THR A 244 15.42 19.39 10.24
C THR A 244 14.70 20.23 11.31
N ARG A 245 15.41 21.18 11.91
CA ARG A 245 14.79 22.11 12.89
C ARG A 245 13.64 22.89 12.28
N GLU A 246 13.78 23.28 11.02
CA GLU A 246 12.77 24.00 10.24
C GLU A 246 11.56 23.09 9.98
N GLY A 247 11.78 21.84 9.61
CA GLY A 247 10.71 20.83 9.42
C GLY A 247 9.92 20.61 10.71
N LYS A 248 10.59 20.45 11.86
CA LYS A 248 9.92 20.31 13.17
C LYS A 248 9.09 21.55 13.53
N LYS A 249 9.58 22.76 13.21
CA LYS A 249 8.81 23.99 13.41
C LYS A 249 7.59 24.08 12.49
N ALA A 250 7.71 23.62 11.24
CA ALA A 250 6.59 23.58 10.30
C ALA A 250 5.49 22.63 10.82
N ILE A 251 5.85 21.44 11.27
CA ILE A 251 4.92 20.48 11.88
C ILE A 251 4.21 21.11 13.10
N LEU A 252 4.97 21.69 14.03
CA LEU A 252 4.40 22.36 15.23
C LEU A 252 3.46 23.50 14.84
N ARG A 253 3.83 24.30 13.85
CA ARG A 253 3.00 25.39 13.35
C ARG A 253 1.65 24.86 12.85
N LYS A 254 1.63 23.78 12.10
CA LYS A 254 0.41 23.16 11.57
C LYS A 254 -0.49 22.61 12.67
N LEU A 255 0.09 22.01 13.69
CA LEU A 255 -0.65 21.58 14.88
C LEU A 255 -1.32 22.77 15.59
N ILE A 256 -0.58 23.85 15.82
CA ILE A 256 -1.11 25.07 16.44
C ILE A 256 -2.18 25.75 15.56
N GLU A 257 -1.99 25.77 14.23
CA GLU A 257 -2.99 26.31 13.29
C GLU A 257 -4.28 25.50 13.36
N GLY A 258 -4.21 24.16 13.39
CA GLY A 258 -5.37 23.28 13.48
C GLY A 258 -6.13 23.46 14.80
N GLU A 259 -5.46 23.36 15.94
CA GLU A 259 -6.05 23.56 17.26
C GLU A 259 -6.61 24.98 17.40
N GLY A 260 -5.87 26.00 16.99
CA GLY A 260 -6.29 27.39 17.06
C GLY A 260 -7.54 27.66 16.21
N PHE A 261 -7.67 27.02 15.05
CA PHE A 261 -8.85 27.12 14.22
C PHE A 261 -10.08 26.48 14.88
N GLU A 262 -9.94 25.31 15.47
CA GLU A 262 -11.03 24.66 16.20
C GLU A 262 -11.49 25.48 17.42
N ASN A 263 -10.53 26.01 18.18
CA ASN A 263 -10.81 26.90 19.31
C ASN A 263 -11.51 28.20 18.88
N PHE A 264 -11.07 28.82 17.77
CA PHE A 264 -11.73 29.98 17.20
C PHE A 264 -13.19 29.69 16.83
N LEU A 265 -13.44 28.56 16.13
CA LEU A 265 -14.80 28.16 15.75
C LEU A 265 -15.66 27.89 17.01
N ASN A 266 -15.08 27.33 18.05
CA ASN A 266 -15.78 27.04 19.30
C ASN A 266 -16.29 28.32 19.99
N VAL A 267 -15.48 29.37 19.97
CA VAL A 267 -15.85 30.67 20.57
C VAL A 267 -16.81 31.45 19.68
N LYS A 268 -16.54 31.47 18.34
CA LYS A 268 -17.26 32.33 17.39
C LYS A 268 -18.64 31.77 17.01
N TYR A 269 -18.79 30.46 16.94
CA TYR A 269 -19.98 29.77 16.46
C TYR A 269 -20.53 28.79 17.50
N THR A 270 -20.76 29.28 18.70
CA THR A 270 -21.38 28.51 19.78
C THR A 270 -22.75 27.98 19.36
N GLY A 271 -23.03 26.72 19.64
CA GLY A 271 -24.30 26.07 19.29
C GLY A 271 -24.38 25.47 17.88
N THR A 272 -23.41 25.68 17.00
CA THR A 272 -23.34 24.99 15.72
C THR A 272 -22.72 23.61 15.91
N LYS A 273 -23.30 22.57 15.30
CA LYS A 273 -22.73 21.23 15.31
C LYS A 273 -21.37 21.24 14.59
N ARG A 274 -20.35 20.79 15.27
CA ARG A 274 -18.97 20.72 14.77
C ARG A 274 -18.39 19.35 15.05
N PHE A 275 -17.41 18.97 14.23
CA PHE A 275 -16.59 17.79 14.42
C PHE A 275 -15.14 18.27 14.50
N GLY A 276 -14.50 18.03 15.64
CA GLY A 276 -13.09 18.34 15.87
C GLY A 276 -12.20 17.14 15.60
N LEU A 277 -10.91 17.37 15.55
CA LEU A 277 -9.88 16.34 15.42
C LEU A 277 -9.23 15.98 16.76
N ASP A 278 -9.96 16.15 17.86
CA ASP A 278 -9.45 15.91 19.23
C ASP A 278 -8.72 14.56 19.33
N GLY A 279 -7.42 14.59 19.59
CA GLY A 279 -6.54 13.42 19.61
C GLY A 279 -6.03 12.94 18.25
N GLY A 280 -6.50 13.52 17.16
CA GLY A 280 -6.10 13.19 15.78
C GLY A 280 -5.40 14.34 15.04
N GLU A 281 -4.98 15.39 15.73
CA GLU A 281 -4.41 16.61 15.14
C GLU A 281 -3.12 16.35 14.35
N SER A 282 -2.38 15.30 14.72
CA SER A 282 -1.18 14.86 13.99
C SER A 282 -1.45 14.45 12.54
N MET A 283 -2.72 14.15 12.19
CA MET A 283 -3.12 13.86 10.82
C MET A 283 -2.93 15.07 9.89
N ILE A 284 -3.07 16.29 10.40
CA ILE A 284 -2.93 17.54 9.62
C ILE A 284 -1.54 17.64 9.00
N PRO A 285 -0.42 17.66 9.77
CA PRO A 285 0.91 17.71 9.18
C PRO A 285 1.33 16.40 8.49
N ALA A 286 0.66 15.28 8.78
CA ALA A 286 0.94 14.00 8.13
C ALA A 286 0.38 13.94 6.69
N LEU A 287 -0.70 14.67 6.40
CA LEU A 287 -1.30 14.74 5.07
C LEU A 287 -0.64 15.79 4.17
N GLU A 288 0.02 16.81 4.73
CA GLU A 288 0.80 17.82 4.02
C GLU A 288 2.21 17.33 3.66
#